data_d077da8af90a3cf29781947c994bf4d4
#
_entry.id   d077da8af90a3cf29781947c994bf4d4
#
_cell.length_a   1.000
_cell.length_b   1.000
_cell.length_c   1.000
_cell.angle_alpha   90.00
_cell.angle_beta   90.00
_cell.angle_gamma   90.00
#
_symmetry.space_group_name_H-M   'P 1'
#
loop_
_entity.id
_entity.type
_entity.pdbx_description
1 polymer ?
#
loop_
_entity_poly.entity_id
_entity_poly.type
_entity_poly.pdbx_seq_one_letter_code
_entity_poly.pdbx_strand_id
1 'polypeptide(L)'
;MFTPPKKDYNFVSQHDDFMVKKNKVNQQHGLFANKSFTVGEFMISFDATKIVDTPNYLTVQVSEFKHIHLFPEYLQYINHSCQPNVLFNTTTMQLECVSDIQIGDELCFFYPATEWKMAQPFVCNCGQPNCVGLIQGAADTPNEVLNKYKLTDFIKSLAAQYKNLLMLF
;
A
#
# COMPACT_ATOMS: atom_id res chain seq x y z
N MET A 1 -6.59 22.66 18.60
CA MET A 1 -6.21 21.26 18.30
C MET A 1 -7.30 20.64 17.44
N PHE A 2 -7.02 20.38 16.18
CA PHE A 2 -7.97 19.75 15.28
C PHE A 2 -7.86 18.24 15.53
N THR A 3 -8.80 17.67 16.26
CA THR A 3 -8.94 16.20 16.36
C THR A 3 -9.62 15.75 15.07
N PRO A 4 -8.96 14.92 14.25
CA PRO A 4 -9.64 14.37 13.08
C PRO A 4 -10.89 13.62 13.50
N PRO A 5 -11.98 13.67 12.72
CA PRO A 5 -13.22 13.00 13.07
C PRO A 5 -12.95 11.50 13.26
N LYS A 6 -13.46 10.93 14.37
CA LYS A 6 -13.32 9.50 14.67
C LYS A 6 -13.92 8.73 13.50
N LYS A 7 -13.08 8.00 12.78
CA LYS A 7 -13.54 7.16 11.67
C LYS A 7 -14.51 6.10 12.23
N ASP A 8 -15.73 6.08 11.75
CA ASP A 8 -16.76 5.14 12.15
C ASP A 8 -16.99 4.12 11.03
N TYR A 9 -16.96 2.83 11.38
CA TYR A 9 -16.97 1.73 10.43
C TYR A 9 -18.07 0.72 10.73
N ASN A 10 -18.68 0.17 9.68
CA ASN A 10 -19.49 -1.04 9.74
C ASN A 10 -18.60 -2.26 9.49
N PHE A 11 -18.83 -3.35 10.24
CA PHE A 11 -18.25 -4.65 9.96
C PHE A 11 -18.82 -5.19 8.64
N VAL A 12 -17.96 -5.78 7.80
CA VAL A 12 -18.34 -6.41 6.52
C VAL A 12 -18.07 -7.91 6.57
N SER A 13 -16.82 -8.32 6.82
CA SER A 13 -16.43 -9.74 6.86
C SER A 13 -15.18 -9.96 7.72
N GLN A 14 -14.98 -11.20 8.17
CA GLN A 14 -13.80 -11.63 8.90
C GLN A 14 -13.07 -12.73 8.11
N HIS A 15 -11.74 -12.68 8.14
CA HIS A 15 -10.84 -13.58 7.45
C HIS A 15 -9.64 -13.87 8.35
N ASP A 16 -9.69 -14.94 9.15
CA ASP A 16 -8.64 -15.33 10.09
C ASP A 16 -8.10 -14.15 10.93
N ASP A 17 -6.90 -13.68 10.60
CA ASP A 17 -6.18 -12.61 11.27
C ASP A 17 -6.64 -11.18 10.83
N PHE A 18 -7.63 -11.07 9.94
CA PHE A 18 -8.05 -9.81 9.33
C PHE A 18 -9.55 -9.60 9.34
N MET A 19 -9.98 -8.35 9.29
CA MET A 19 -11.38 -7.94 9.15
C MET A 19 -11.53 -6.89 8.06
N VAL A 20 -12.53 -7.05 7.20
CA VAL A 20 -12.96 -5.99 6.29
C VAL A 20 -14.02 -5.15 6.97
N LYS A 21 -13.80 -3.84 6.98
CA LYS A 21 -14.78 -2.87 7.48
C LYS A 21 -15.04 -1.80 6.43
N LYS A 22 -16.21 -1.19 6.46
CA LYS A 22 -16.63 -0.14 5.54
C LYS A 22 -16.87 1.15 6.28
N ASN A 23 -16.21 2.22 5.87
CA ASN A 23 -16.38 3.55 6.46
C ASN A 23 -17.80 4.06 6.20
N LYS A 24 -18.49 4.53 7.26
CA LYS A 24 -19.88 4.98 7.16
C LYS A 24 -20.05 6.29 6.36
N VAL A 25 -19.02 7.11 6.32
CA VAL A 25 -19.08 8.43 5.68
C VAL A 25 -18.78 8.33 4.18
N ASN A 26 -17.60 7.83 3.82
CA ASN A 26 -17.14 7.80 2.43
C ASN A 26 -17.40 6.46 1.71
N GLN A 27 -17.96 5.48 2.42
CA GLN A 27 -18.29 4.14 1.91
C GLN A 27 -17.09 3.31 1.43
N GLN A 28 -15.86 3.74 1.68
CA GLN A 28 -14.65 2.99 1.35
C GLN A 28 -14.45 1.81 2.30
N HIS A 29 -13.99 0.70 1.74
CA HIS A 29 -13.55 -0.46 2.52
C HIS A 29 -12.13 -0.23 3.05
N GLY A 30 -11.82 -0.85 4.17
CA GLY A 30 -10.49 -0.98 4.74
C GLY A 30 -10.27 -2.38 5.29
N LEU A 31 -9.03 -2.83 5.30
CA LEU A 31 -8.62 -4.07 5.94
C LEU A 31 -8.02 -3.76 7.31
N PHE A 32 -8.44 -4.48 8.33
CA PHE A 32 -8.08 -4.25 9.73
C PHE A 32 -7.49 -5.51 10.36
N ALA A 33 -6.52 -5.34 11.25
CA ALA A 33 -5.93 -6.44 11.98
C ALA A 33 -6.91 -7.02 13.02
N ASN A 34 -7.02 -8.35 13.08
CA ASN A 34 -7.74 -9.10 14.12
C ASN A 34 -6.78 -9.76 15.11
N LYS A 35 -5.47 -9.63 14.90
CA LYS A 35 -4.41 -9.97 15.84
C LYS A 35 -3.32 -8.90 15.79
N SER A 36 -2.42 -8.85 16.77
CA SER A 36 -1.25 -7.98 16.74
C SER A 36 -0.12 -8.59 15.90
N PHE A 37 0.67 -7.73 15.24
CA PHE A 37 1.86 -8.10 14.48
C PHE A 37 3.02 -7.20 14.87
N THR A 38 4.24 -7.75 14.86
CA THR A 38 5.47 -7.01 15.12
C THR A 38 6.24 -6.73 13.83
N VAL A 39 7.05 -5.68 13.83
CA VAL A 39 7.90 -5.32 12.69
C VAL A 39 8.71 -6.52 12.21
N GLY A 40 8.69 -6.77 10.89
CA GLY A 40 9.40 -7.86 10.24
C GLY A 40 8.60 -9.18 10.20
N GLU A 41 7.44 -9.24 10.87
CA GLU A 41 6.61 -10.45 10.86
C GLU A 41 5.99 -10.67 9.47
N PHE A 42 6.03 -11.92 9.00
CA PHE A 42 5.24 -12.39 7.87
C PHE A 42 3.77 -12.46 8.28
N MET A 43 2.91 -11.82 7.50
CA MET A 43 1.48 -11.77 7.81
C MET A 43 0.68 -12.79 7.01
N ILE A 44 0.84 -12.81 5.69
CA ILE A 44 0.15 -13.73 4.78
C ILE A 44 0.85 -13.75 3.41
N SER A 45 0.80 -14.87 2.72
CA SER A 45 1.15 -14.95 1.29
C SER A 45 0.02 -14.42 0.43
N PHE A 46 0.37 -13.82 -0.70
CA PHE A 46 -0.61 -13.44 -1.71
C PHE A 46 -0.23 -13.99 -3.09
N ASP A 47 -1.20 -14.06 -3.97
CA ASP A 47 -1.04 -14.50 -5.34
C ASP A 47 -1.96 -13.67 -6.25
N ALA A 48 -2.01 -13.99 -7.53
CA ALA A 48 -2.84 -13.33 -8.52
C ALA A 48 -4.12 -14.12 -8.81
N THR A 49 -5.29 -13.49 -8.66
CA THR A 49 -6.51 -14.01 -9.28
C THR A 49 -6.54 -13.74 -10.78
N LYS A 50 -5.93 -12.62 -11.19
CA LYS A 50 -5.82 -12.19 -12.58
C LYS A 50 -4.55 -11.36 -12.78
N ILE A 51 -3.91 -11.52 -13.91
CA ILE A 51 -2.76 -10.72 -14.34
C ILE A 51 -3.21 -9.81 -15.48
N VAL A 52 -2.83 -8.53 -15.41
CA VAL A 52 -3.14 -7.51 -16.42
C VAL A 52 -1.88 -6.67 -16.71
N ASP A 53 -1.81 -6.09 -17.90
CA ASP A 53 -0.75 -5.16 -18.33
C ASP A 53 -1.08 -3.69 -18.03
N THR A 54 -2.36 -3.39 -17.85
CA THR A 54 -2.86 -2.04 -17.54
C THR A 54 -3.32 -1.97 -16.09
N PRO A 55 -2.75 -1.05 -15.27
CA PRO A 55 -3.12 -0.91 -13.87
C PRO A 55 -4.54 -0.35 -13.71
N ASN A 56 -5.16 -0.69 -12.59
CA ASN A 56 -6.34 -0.02 -12.07
C ASN A 56 -6.22 0.14 -10.54
N TYR A 57 -7.21 0.72 -9.90
CA TYR A 57 -7.19 1.01 -8.46
C TYR A 57 -7.22 -0.23 -7.53
N LEU A 58 -7.42 -1.45 -8.10
CA LEU A 58 -7.45 -2.72 -7.37
C LEU A 58 -6.19 -3.56 -7.60
N THR A 59 -5.28 -3.12 -8.46
CA THR A 59 -4.09 -3.91 -8.81
C THR A 59 -2.87 -3.49 -8.04
N VAL A 60 -1.93 -4.43 -7.87
CA VAL A 60 -0.58 -4.22 -7.36
C VAL A 60 0.41 -4.54 -8.47
N GLN A 61 1.38 -3.65 -8.71
CA GLN A 61 2.41 -3.86 -9.71
C GLN A 61 3.48 -4.82 -9.20
N VAL A 62 3.80 -5.85 -9.97
CA VAL A 62 4.80 -6.87 -9.62
C VAL A 62 6.01 -6.88 -10.56
N SER A 63 5.89 -6.27 -11.75
CA SER A 63 6.99 -6.01 -12.67
C SER A 63 6.63 -4.85 -13.60
N GLU A 64 7.53 -4.47 -14.49
CA GLU A 64 7.37 -3.29 -15.36
C GLU A 64 6.04 -3.26 -16.12
N PHE A 65 5.60 -4.43 -16.64
CA PHE A 65 4.37 -4.56 -17.43
C PHE A 65 3.38 -5.56 -16.84
N LYS A 66 3.48 -5.84 -15.52
CA LYS A 66 2.64 -6.84 -14.89
C LYS A 66 2.02 -6.32 -13.61
N HIS A 67 0.70 -6.25 -13.63
CA HIS A 67 -0.12 -5.92 -12.46
C HIS A 67 -1.01 -7.10 -12.12
N ILE A 68 -1.28 -7.31 -10.85
CA ILE A 68 -2.10 -8.43 -10.37
C ILE A 68 -3.31 -7.94 -9.60
N HIS A 69 -4.45 -8.59 -9.81
CA HIS A 69 -5.53 -8.60 -8.84
C HIS A 69 -5.19 -9.60 -7.75
N LEU A 70 -5.31 -9.20 -6.51
CA LEU A 70 -4.83 -9.97 -5.36
C LEU A 70 -5.70 -11.19 -5.03
N PHE A 71 -5.02 -12.26 -4.60
CA PHE A 71 -5.61 -13.37 -3.88
C PHE A 71 -4.82 -13.58 -2.56
N PRO A 72 -5.48 -13.66 -1.38
CA PRO A 72 -6.93 -13.50 -1.16
C PRO A 72 -7.45 -12.10 -1.54
N GLU A 73 -8.67 -12.03 -2.08
CA GLU A 73 -9.23 -10.81 -2.64
C GLU A 73 -9.40 -9.67 -1.61
N TYR A 74 -9.59 -9.98 -0.33
CA TYR A 74 -9.76 -8.96 0.71
C TYR A 74 -8.49 -8.10 0.92
N LEU A 75 -7.32 -8.53 0.46
CA LEU A 75 -6.09 -7.73 0.50
C LEU A 75 -6.18 -6.46 -0.37
N GLN A 76 -7.05 -6.43 -1.36
CA GLN A 76 -7.33 -5.23 -2.18
C GLN A 76 -7.86 -4.04 -1.37
N TYR A 77 -8.34 -4.28 -0.14
CA TYR A 77 -8.85 -3.24 0.75
C TYR A 77 -7.80 -2.62 1.67
N ILE A 78 -6.51 -2.96 1.48
CA ILE A 78 -5.41 -2.27 2.15
C ILE A 78 -5.23 -0.90 1.49
N ASN A 79 -5.57 0.15 2.22
CA ASN A 79 -5.57 1.53 1.74
C ASN A 79 -4.18 2.17 1.79
N HIS A 80 -4.06 3.37 1.20
CA HIS A 80 -2.85 4.17 1.29
C HIS A 80 -2.71 4.87 2.66
N SER A 81 -1.46 4.93 3.15
CA SER A 81 -1.05 5.89 4.18
C SER A 81 0.40 6.35 3.93
N CYS A 82 0.69 7.62 4.28
CA CYS A 82 2.05 8.13 4.34
C CYS A 82 2.81 7.67 5.61
N GLN A 83 2.12 6.96 6.50
CA GLN A 83 2.71 6.22 7.63
C GLN A 83 2.23 4.76 7.53
N PRO A 84 2.83 3.97 6.62
CA PRO A 84 2.40 2.60 6.36
C PRO A 84 2.79 1.67 7.52
N ASN A 85 1.99 0.62 7.71
CA ASN A 85 2.30 -0.46 8.63
C ASN A 85 2.50 -1.81 7.94
N VAL A 86 2.20 -1.90 6.64
CA VAL A 86 2.47 -3.10 5.83
C VAL A 86 3.17 -2.77 4.51
N LEU A 87 3.81 -3.78 3.92
CA LEU A 87 4.38 -3.76 2.57
C LEU A 87 3.98 -5.03 1.82
N PHE A 88 3.52 -4.89 0.60
CA PHE A 88 3.46 -5.99 -0.37
C PHE A 88 4.85 -6.29 -0.90
N ASN A 89 5.52 -7.31 -0.37
CA ASN A 89 6.79 -7.78 -0.92
C ASN A 89 6.51 -8.61 -2.18
N THR A 90 6.64 -7.98 -3.33
CA THR A 90 6.34 -8.61 -4.64
C THR A 90 7.42 -9.57 -5.13
N THR A 91 8.59 -9.61 -4.48
CA THR A 91 9.64 -10.60 -4.75
C THR A 91 9.30 -11.95 -4.13
N THR A 92 8.84 -11.94 -2.87
CA THR A 92 8.46 -13.15 -2.13
C THR A 92 6.97 -13.46 -2.17
N MET A 93 6.16 -12.55 -2.73
CA MET A 93 4.69 -12.60 -2.74
C MET A 93 4.11 -12.72 -1.33
N GLN A 94 4.60 -11.87 -0.42
CA GLN A 94 4.24 -11.87 1.00
C GLN A 94 3.88 -10.46 1.47
N LEU A 95 2.83 -10.37 2.30
CA LEU A 95 2.53 -9.17 3.06
C LEU A 95 3.38 -9.16 4.32
N GLU A 96 4.16 -8.10 4.51
CA GLU A 96 5.09 -7.92 5.63
C GLU A 96 4.64 -6.79 6.54
N CYS A 97 4.77 -6.97 7.85
CA CYS A 97 4.61 -5.93 8.84
C CYS A 97 5.85 -5.02 8.84
N VAL A 98 5.68 -3.72 8.60
CA VAL A 98 6.78 -2.73 8.58
C VAL A 98 6.74 -1.73 9.73
N SER A 99 5.67 -1.76 10.51
CA SER A 99 5.48 -1.03 11.77
C SER A 99 4.56 -1.84 12.66
N ASP A 100 4.77 -1.85 13.98
CA ASP A 100 3.94 -2.62 14.92
C ASP A 100 2.46 -2.33 14.73
N ILE A 101 1.66 -3.38 14.70
CA ILE A 101 0.22 -3.36 14.45
C ILE A 101 -0.50 -3.93 15.68
N GLN A 102 -1.49 -3.21 16.19
CA GLN A 102 -2.36 -3.67 17.24
C GLN A 102 -3.68 -4.18 16.68
N ILE A 103 -4.38 -5.01 17.47
CA ILE A 103 -5.73 -5.46 17.13
C ILE A 103 -6.63 -4.24 16.89
N GLY A 104 -7.30 -4.22 15.73
CA GLY A 104 -8.20 -3.15 15.34
C GLY A 104 -7.56 -2.05 14.52
N ASP A 105 -6.23 -2.04 14.33
CA ASP A 105 -5.56 -1.09 13.45
C ASP A 105 -5.93 -1.35 11.98
N GLU A 106 -6.10 -0.27 11.22
CA GLU A 106 -6.25 -0.31 9.76
C GLU A 106 -4.89 -0.63 9.12
N LEU A 107 -4.87 -1.63 8.24
CA LEU A 107 -3.68 -1.94 7.44
C LEU A 107 -3.56 -0.95 6.30
N CYS A 108 -2.39 -0.34 6.17
CA CYS A 108 -2.11 0.65 5.13
C CYS A 108 -0.71 0.46 4.57
N PHE A 109 -0.55 0.69 3.26
CA PHE A 109 0.76 0.71 2.63
C PHE A 109 1.02 2.02 1.87
N PHE A 110 2.27 2.33 1.60
CA PHE A 110 2.66 3.48 0.80
C PHE A 110 2.59 3.08 -0.67
N TYR A 111 1.61 3.56 -1.42
CA TYR A 111 1.36 3.13 -2.80
C TYR A 111 2.58 3.25 -3.72
N PRO A 112 3.39 4.33 -3.68
CA PRO A 112 4.60 4.40 -4.49
C PRO A 112 5.67 3.33 -4.16
N ALA A 113 5.51 2.58 -3.05
CA ALA A 113 6.42 1.48 -2.72
C ALA A 113 6.28 0.27 -3.66
N THR A 114 5.11 0.14 -4.32
CA THR A 114 4.82 -0.94 -5.27
C THR A 114 4.51 -0.43 -6.67
N GLU A 115 4.01 0.81 -6.82
CA GLU A 115 3.53 1.34 -8.08
C GLU A 115 4.55 2.29 -8.71
N TRP A 116 5.08 1.94 -9.89
CA TRP A 116 5.96 2.83 -10.66
C TRP A 116 5.20 4.03 -11.23
N LYS A 117 4.05 3.76 -11.85
CA LYS A 117 3.08 4.77 -12.28
C LYS A 117 1.69 4.35 -11.86
N MET A 118 0.99 5.21 -11.16
CA MET A 118 -0.37 4.94 -10.74
C MET A 118 -1.38 5.23 -11.85
N ALA A 119 -2.43 4.40 -11.94
CA ALA A 119 -3.55 4.62 -12.85
C ALA A 119 -4.29 5.93 -12.53
N GLN A 120 -4.43 6.27 -11.25
CA GLN A 120 -5.15 7.44 -10.75
C GLN A 120 -4.40 8.08 -9.59
N PRO A 121 -3.57 9.10 -9.82
CA PRO A 121 -3.03 9.95 -8.76
C PRO A 121 -4.14 10.64 -7.96
N PHE A 122 -3.92 10.87 -6.67
CA PHE A 122 -4.92 11.51 -5.79
C PHE A 122 -4.28 12.35 -4.69
N VAL A 123 -5.04 13.31 -4.14
CA VAL A 123 -4.65 14.08 -2.97
C VAL A 123 -4.90 13.23 -1.72
N CYS A 124 -3.84 13.03 -0.92
CA CYS A 124 -3.87 12.20 0.26
C CYS A 124 -4.58 12.89 1.44
N ASN A 125 -5.46 12.14 2.09
CA ASN A 125 -6.18 12.55 3.28
C ASN A 125 -5.88 11.62 4.48
N CYS A 126 -4.65 11.06 4.56
CA CYS A 126 -4.29 10.11 5.64
C CYS A 126 -4.20 10.77 7.02
N GLY A 127 -4.10 12.11 7.08
CA GLY A 127 -4.02 12.85 8.34
C GLY A 127 -2.69 12.73 9.08
N GLN A 128 -1.68 12.09 8.49
CA GLN A 128 -0.38 11.87 9.12
C GLN A 128 0.49 13.14 9.06
N PRO A 129 1.32 13.40 10.10
CA PRO A 129 2.20 14.58 10.12
C PRO A 129 3.21 14.63 8.97
N ASN A 130 3.60 13.45 8.43
CA ASN A 130 4.52 13.29 7.32
C ASN A 130 3.80 13.09 5.97
N CYS A 131 2.54 13.54 5.86
CA CYS A 131 1.75 13.38 4.64
C CYS A 131 2.44 14.03 3.44
N VAL A 132 2.59 13.26 2.37
CA VAL A 132 3.24 13.67 1.11
C VAL A 132 2.36 14.61 0.28
N GLY A 133 1.05 14.63 0.55
CA GLY A 133 0.07 15.44 -0.17
C GLY A 133 -0.44 14.77 -1.44
N LEU A 134 0.22 14.96 -2.58
CA LEU A 134 -0.14 14.30 -3.83
C LEU A 134 0.49 12.91 -3.90
N ILE A 135 -0.32 11.88 -4.02
CA ILE A 135 0.12 10.50 -4.20
C ILE A 135 0.05 10.13 -5.67
N GLN A 136 1.18 9.74 -6.19
CA GLN A 136 1.40 9.31 -7.57
C GLN A 136 2.40 8.15 -7.55
N GLY A 137 2.78 7.59 -8.69
CA GLY A 137 3.74 6.47 -8.72
C GLY A 137 5.15 6.89 -8.29
N ALA A 138 6.02 5.92 -8.06
CA ALA A 138 7.41 6.15 -7.69
C ALA A 138 8.16 6.97 -8.74
N ALA A 139 7.82 6.84 -10.03
CA ALA A 139 8.41 7.63 -11.11
C ALA A 139 8.27 9.14 -10.93
N ASP A 140 7.19 9.57 -10.31
CA ASP A 140 6.82 10.98 -10.14
C ASP A 140 6.96 11.45 -8.68
N THR A 141 7.45 10.58 -7.79
CA THR A 141 7.69 10.87 -6.36
C THR A 141 9.16 11.23 -6.15
N PRO A 142 9.47 12.38 -5.48
CA PRO A 142 10.86 12.75 -5.22
C PRO A 142 11.65 11.67 -4.46
N ASN A 143 12.93 11.49 -4.84
CA ASN A 143 13.79 10.46 -4.24
C ASN A 143 13.95 10.63 -2.71
N GLU A 144 14.02 11.88 -2.22
CA GLU A 144 14.08 12.17 -0.79
C GLU A 144 12.82 11.71 -0.04
N VAL A 145 11.68 11.60 -0.72
CA VAL A 145 10.45 11.01 -0.17
C VAL A 145 10.55 9.50 -0.21
N LEU A 146 10.87 8.92 -1.38
CA LEU A 146 10.96 7.46 -1.55
C LEU A 146 11.97 6.82 -0.57
N ASN A 147 13.10 7.48 -0.31
CA ASN A 147 14.14 6.99 0.60
C ASN A 147 13.68 6.86 2.07
N LYS A 148 12.54 7.42 2.44
CA LYS A 148 11.96 7.29 3.80
C LYS A 148 11.16 5.99 3.97
N TYR A 149 10.90 5.26 2.88
CA TYR A 149 10.04 4.09 2.88
C TYR A 149 10.78 2.82 2.46
N LYS A 150 10.31 1.68 2.97
CA LYS A 150 10.69 0.38 2.41
C LYS A 150 9.98 0.21 1.07
N LEU A 151 10.75 0.07 0.00
CA LEU A 151 10.26 -0.12 -1.37
C LEU A 151 10.44 -1.57 -1.78
N THR A 152 9.62 -2.04 -2.74
CA THR A 152 9.85 -3.33 -3.39
C THR A 152 11.15 -3.32 -4.19
N ASP A 153 11.77 -4.49 -4.40
CA ASP A 153 13.02 -4.60 -5.15
C ASP A 153 12.85 -4.15 -6.60
N PHE A 154 11.67 -4.40 -7.17
CA PHE A 154 11.29 -3.92 -8.49
C PHE A 154 11.34 -2.38 -8.57
N ILE A 155 10.71 -1.66 -7.64
CA ILE A 155 10.71 -0.19 -7.59
C ILE A 155 12.13 0.36 -7.38
N LYS A 156 12.91 -0.24 -6.47
CA LYS A 156 14.32 0.15 -6.26
C LYS A 156 15.13 0.03 -7.53
N SER A 157 14.96 -1.09 -8.27
CA SER A 157 15.66 -1.34 -9.53
C SER A 157 15.32 -0.29 -10.58
N LEU A 158 14.04 0.01 -10.79
CA LEU A 158 13.61 1.05 -11.73
C LEU A 158 14.12 2.45 -11.34
N ALA A 159 13.99 2.82 -10.06
CA ALA A 159 14.47 4.11 -9.57
C ALA A 159 15.98 4.29 -9.80
N ALA A 160 16.78 3.23 -9.61
CA ALA A 160 18.22 3.24 -9.90
C ALA A 160 18.52 3.40 -11.40
N GLN A 161 17.79 2.71 -12.27
CA GLN A 161 17.95 2.81 -13.73
C GLN A 161 17.64 4.22 -14.24
N TYR A 162 16.53 4.81 -13.79
CA TYR A 162 16.14 6.17 -14.19
C TYR A 162 17.13 7.23 -13.68
N LYS A 163 17.68 7.07 -12.48
CA LYS A 163 18.71 7.96 -11.96
C LYS A 163 19.98 7.93 -12.81
N ASN A 164 20.42 6.76 -13.24
CA ASN A 164 21.59 6.60 -14.11
C ASN A 164 21.36 7.22 -15.49
N LEU A 165 20.14 7.11 -16.02
CA LEU A 165 19.78 7.71 -17.32
C LEU A 165 19.84 9.25 -17.28
N LEU A 166 19.37 9.88 -16.19
CA LEU A 166 19.39 11.33 -16.00
C LEU A 166 20.81 11.90 -15.78
N MET A 167 21.79 11.08 -15.41
CA MET A 167 23.20 11.50 -15.27
C MET A 167 23.98 11.48 -16.59
N LEU A 168 23.37 10.99 -17.67
CA LEU A 168 24.01 10.90 -19.00
C LEU A 168 23.70 12.11 -19.91
N PHE A 169 22.92 13.06 -19.42
CA PHE A 169 22.55 14.31 -20.08
C PHE A 169 22.87 15.52 -19.20
#